data_e54de4d730650f3f7e6f952f46c4f592
#
_entry.id   e54de4d730650f3f7e6f952f46c4f592
#
_cell.length_a   1.000
_cell.length_b   1.000
_cell.length_c   1.000
_cell.angle_alpha   90.00
_cell.angle_beta   90.00
_cell.angle_gamma   90.00
#
_symmetry.space_group_name_H-M   'P 1'
#
loop_
_entity.id
_entity.type
_entity.pdbx_description
1 polymer ?
#
loop_
_entity_poly.entity_id
_entity_poly.type
_entity_poly.pdbx_seq_one_letter_code
_entity_poly.pdbx_strand_id
1 'polypeptide(L)'
;VVTHSSELKGNTFQPDIYEKLLPLLPADKSASILDVGAGSGFFCAKMREYGCQNLTACDLPQFDFQVEDVPYHGCNLNESIPLPDQSIDCTISIEVAEHIEHHQNYFSEIFRVLKPGGRAIFSTPNIQGLGSRMHYLLHGTTDGARRPFDPKKVSGLQHVNCLGVQHFQYYIHHNGGQIRSLATNHLRTSSLIFAPLVPLLAGTMWMRGLGKKARSQRDRYQEHCRLHLSTPALFGRILFVIAEKNPA
;
A
#
# COMPACT_ATOMS: atom_id res chain seq x y z
N VAL A 1 20.77 6.38 -21.62
CA VAL A 1 20.33 7.71 -21.14
C VAL A 1 19.41 7.43 -19.96
N VAL A 2 19.81 7.88 -18.77
CA VAL A 2 18.97 7.73 -17.57
C VAL A 2 17.84 8.76 -17.69
N THR A 3 16.62 8.30 -17.76
CA THR A 3 15.44 9.19 -17.79
C THR A 3 15.29 9.80 -16.39
N HIS A 4 15.46 11.12 -16.29
CA HIS A 4 15.22 11.82 -15.04
C HIS A 4 13.72 11.93 -14.75
N SER A 5 13.33 11.76 -13.51
CA SER A 5 11.93 11.86 -13.08
C SER A 5 11.26 13.20 -13.46
N SER A 6 12.04 14.27 -13.56
CA SER A 6 11.57 15.60 -14.01
C SER A 6 11.16 15.66 -15.48
N GLU A 7 11.56 14.70 -16.30
CA GLU A 7 11.27 14.65 -17.74
C GLU A 7 10.00 13.84 -18.05
N LEU A 8 9.49 13.07 -17.08
CA LEU A 8 8.35 12.19 -17.27
C LEU A 8 7.04 12.98 -17.25
N LYS A 9 6.22 12.78 -18.31
CA LYS A 9 4.89 13.38 -18.44
C LYS A 9 3.84 12.51 -17.76
N GLY A 10 2.93 13.13 -17.03
CA GLY A 10 1.64 12.51 -16.74
C GLY A 10 1.35 12.11 -15.31
N ASN A 11 2.23 12.36 -14.33
CA ASN A 11 1.85 12.11 -12.94
C ASN A 11 1.89 13.39 -12.08
N THR A 12 0.69 13.96 -11.88
CA THR A 12 0.43 14.98 -10.85
C THR A 12 0.37 14.36 -9.44
N PHE A 13 0.97 13.18 -9.23
CA PHE A 13 0.99 12.54 -7.94
C PHE A 13 1.86 13.32 -6.96
N GLN A 14 1.43 13.32 -5.71
CA GLN A 14 1.96 14.12 -4.62
C GLN A 14 3.44 13.79 -4.39
N PRO A 15 4.39 14.68 -4.68
CA PRO A 15 5.83 14.42 -4.56
C PRO A 15 6.23 13.90 -3.18
N ASP A 16 5.50 14.32 -2.13
CA ASP A 16 5.70 13.92 -0.75
C ASP A 16 5.49 12.41 -0.48
N ILE A 17 4.71 11.70 -1.30
CA ILE A 17 4.57 10.24 -1.19
C ILE A 17 5.90 9.56 -1.53
N TYR A 18 6.48 9.91 -2.65
CA TYR A 18 7.70 9.27 -3.15
C TYR A 18 8.90 9.53 -2.23
N GLU A 19 9.07 10.77 -1.77
CA GLU A 19 10.14 11.13 -0.83
C GLU A 19 10.06 10.36 0.49
N LYS A 20 8.85 10.05 0.95
CA LYS A 20 8.63 9.27 2.18
C LYS A 20 8.76 7.76 1.97
N LEU A 21 8.58 7.27 0.75
CA LEU A 21 8.72 5.85 0.43
C LEU A 21 10.18 5.44 0.16
N LEU A 22 11.00 6.30 -0.45
CA LEU A 22 12.40 6.00 -0.76
C LEU A 22 13.21 5.49 0.46
N PRO A 23 13.12 6.07 1.67
CA PRO A 23 13.83 5.57 2.84
C PRO A 23 13.34 4.20 3.36
N LEU A 24 12.17 3.74 2.92
CA LEU A 24 11.61 2.44 3.30
C LEU A 24 12.12 1.29 2.43
N LEU A 25 12.73 1.60 1.30
CA LEU A 25 13.36 0.63 0.40
C LEU A 25 14.52 -0.10 1.08
N PRO A 26 14.97 -1.26 0.56
CA PRO A 26 16.16 -1.93 1.05
C PRO A 26 17.37 -1.01 1.08
N ALA A 27 18.20 -1.13 2.11
CA ALA A 27 19.47 -0.39 2.20
C ALA A 27 20.46 -0.86 1.13
N ASP A 28 20.42 -2.16 0.80
CA ASP A 28 21.18 -2.74 -0.31
C ASP A 28 20.61 -2.23 -1.64
N LYS A 29 21.41 -1.43 -2.35
CA LYS A 29 21.03 -0.84 -3.64
C LYS A 29 21.04 -1.83 -4.80
N SER A 30 21.63 -3.00 -4.62
CA SER A 30 21.63 -4.10 -5.58
C SER A 30 20.41 -5.03 -5.43
N ALA A 31 19.60 -4.86 -4.38
CA ALA A 31 18.39 -5.63 -4.17
C ALA A 31 17.44 -5.53 -5.38
N SER A 32 16.83 -6.67 -5.75
CA SER A 32 15.83 -6.69 -6.82
C SER A 32 14.52 -6.07 -6.33
N ILE A 33 14.08 -5.01 -7.00
CA ILE A 33 12.87 -4.27 -6.63
C ILE A 33 11.88 -4.31 -7.79
N LEU A 34 10.63 -4.67 -7.50
CA LEU A 34 9.52 -4.64 -8.44
C LEU A 34 8.58 -3.49 -8.11
N ASP A 35 8.38 -2.58 -9.06
CA ASP A 35 7.32 -1.56 -9.02
C ASP A 35 6.04 -2.16 -9.61
N VAL A 36 5.02 -2.36 -8.76
CA VAL A 36 3.74 -2.98 -9.10
C VAL A 36 2.69 -1.89 -9.30
N GLY A 37 2.26 -1.69 -10.55
CA GLY A 37 1.41 -0.57 -10.93
C GLY A 37 2.24 0.69 -11.21
N ALA A 38 3.30 0.54 -12.00
CA ALA A 38 4.32 1.55 -12.22
C ALA A 38 3.86 2.78 -13.02
N GLY A 39 2.72 2.70 -13.71
CA GLY A 39 2.21 3.78 -14.56
C GLY A 39 3.24 4.20 -15.60
N SER A 40 3.57 5.50 -15.65
CA SER A 40 4.59 6.04 -16.56
C SER A 40 6.04 5.75 -16.13
N GLY A 41 6.29 5.12 -14.96
CA GLY A 41 7.61 4.84 -14.44
C GLY A 41 8.21 5.94 -13.56
N PHE A 42 7.43 6.93 -13.15
CA PHE A 42 7.94 8.06 -12.36
C PHE A 42 8.67 7.60 -11.10
N PHE A 43 8.12 6.62 -10.38
CA PHE A 43 8.79 6.13 -9.16
C PHE A 43 10.01 5.27 -9.49
N CYS A 44 10.01 4.53 -10.59
CA CYS A 44 11.21 3.82 -11.09
C CYS A 44 12.37 4.79 -11.32
N ALA A 45 12.11 5.94 -12.00
CA ALA A 45 13.13 6.98 -12.17
C ALA A 45 13.61 7.56 -10.82
N LYS A 46 12.69 7.80 -9.87
CA LYS A 46 13.06 8.22 -8.51
C LYS A 46 13.90 7.19 -7.77
N MET A 47 13.61 5.91 -7.90
CA MET A 47 14.41 4.84 -7.32
C MET A 47 15.80 4.78 -7.94
N ARG A 48 15.94 5.01 -9.27
CA ARG A 48 17.23 5.15 -9.93
C ARG A 48 18.03 6.33 -9.37
N GLU A 49 17.42 7.51 -9.29
CA GLU A 49 18.04 8.70 -8.68
C GLU A 49 18.48 8.44 -7.23
N TYR A 50 17.73 7.61 -6.49
CA TYR A 50 18.04 7.17 -5.13
C TYR A 50 19.18 6.12 -5.06
N GLY A 51 19.65 5.62 -6.22
CA GLY A 51 20.75 4.68 -6.35
C GLY A 51 20.35 3.21 -6.46
N CYS A 52 19.06 2.86 -6.59
CA CYS A 52 18.63 1.48 -6.78
C CYS A 52 19.07 0.98 -8.17
N GLN A 53 19.71 -0.20 -8.22
CA GLN A 53 20.36 -0.71 -9.43
C GLN A 53 19.54 -1.77 -10.16
N ASN A 54 18.78 -2.56 -9.46
CA ASN A 54 18.06 -3.71 -10.02
C ASN A 54 16.55 -3.51 -9.90
N LEU A 55 15.99 -2.79 -10.88
CA LEU A 55 14.58 -2.44 -10.94
C LEU A 55 13.87 -3.24 -12.04
N THR A 56 12.64 -3.62 -11.77
CA THR A 56 11.68 -4.16 -12.72
C THR A 56 10.34 -3.47 -12.48
N ALA A 57 9.53 -3.31 -13.51
CA ALA A 57 8.23 -2.66 -13.42
C ALA A 57 7.14 -3.51 -14.07
N CYS A 58 5.91 -3.43 -13.55
CA CYS A 58 4.75 -4.00 -14.22
C CYS A 58 3.51 -3.13 -14.03
N ASP A 59 2.67 -3.10 -15.06
CA ASP A 59 1.36 -2.44 -15.06
C ASP A 59 0.53 -2.90 -16.27
N LEU A 60 -0.70 -2.40 -16.39
CA LEU A 60 -1.55 -2.63 -17.56
C LEU A 60 -0.85 -2.14 -18.85
N PRO A 61 -0.92 -2.91 -19.96
CA PRO A 61 -0.20 -2.57 -21.19
C PRO A 61 -0.57 -1.22 -21.82
N GLN A 62 -1.72 -0.66 -21.45
CA GLN A 62 -2.18 0.64 -21.95
C GLN A 62 -1.47 1.85 -21.32
N PHE A 63 -0.70 1.67 -20.27
CA PHE A 63 0.09 2.74 -19.68
C PHE A 63 1.40 2.91 -20.45
N ASP A 64 1.71 4.17 -20.78
CA ASP A 64 2.94 4.55 -21.51
C ASP A 64 4.11 4.62 -20.51
N PHE A 65 4.77 3.46 -20.32
CA PHE A 65 5.96 3.38 -19.45
C PHE A 65 7.16 4.01 -20.18
N GLN A 66 7.82 5.01 -19.56
CA GLN A 66 8.77 5.90 -20.21
C GLN A 66 10.23 5.72 -19.74
N VAL A 67 10.52 4.75 -18.88
CA VAL A 67 11.88 4.53 -18.32
C VAL A 67 12.56 3.39 -19.08
N GLU A 68 13.42 3.74 -20.05
CA GLU A 68 13.99 2.79 -21.02
C GLU A 68 14.91 1.72 -20.40
N ASP A 69 15.61 2.07 -19.30
CA ASP A 69 16.60 1.19 -18.66
C ASP A 69 16.00 0.28 -17.56
N VAL A 70 14.67 0.28 -17.41
CA VAL A 70 13.94 -0.59 -16.47
C VAL A 70 13.09 -1.58 -17.25
N PRO A 71 13.32 -2.90 -17.12
CA PRO A 71 12.46 -3.92 -17.72
C PRO A 71 11.00 -3.72 -17.29
N TYR A 72 10.11 -3.63 -18.28
CA TYR A 72 8.69 -3.43 -18.08
C TYR A 72 7.89 -4.64 -18.57
N HIS A 73 6.95 -5.11 -17.76
CA HIS A 73 6.05 -6.20 -18.08
C HIS A 73 4.60 -5.71 -18.08
N GLY A 74 3.97 -5.69 -19.26
CA GLY A 74 2.53 -5.43 -19.37
C GLY A 74 1.74 -6.60 -18.77
N CYS A 75 0.96 -6.37 -17.72
CA CYS A 75 0.13 -7.40 -17.09
C CYS A 75 -1.10 -6.81 -16.41
N ASN A 76 -2.15 -7.62 -16.26
CA ASN A 76 -3.31 -7.31 -15.46
C ASN A 76 -3.08 -7.80 -14.02
N LEU A 77 -2.97 -6.90 -13.08
CA LEU A 77 -2.73 -7.23 -11.66
C LEU A 77 -3.90 -7.98 -10.99
N ASN A 78 -5.06 -8.08 -11.64
CA ASN A 78 -6.12 -9.00 -11.23
C ASN A 78 -5.85 -10.46 -11.64
N GLU A 79 -4.82 -10.71 -12.44
CA GLU A 79 -4.45 -12.04 -12.97
C GLU A 79 -3.09 -12.47 -12.43
N SER A 80 -2.02 -12.37 -13.22
CA SER A 80 -0.70 -12.84 -12.80
C SER A 80 0.41 -11.82 -13.10
N ILE A 81 1.43 -11.81 -12.25
CA ILE A 81 2.66 -11.08 -12.48
C ILE A 81 3.61 -12.01 -13.25
N PRO A 82 4.09 -11.65 -14.48
CA PRO A 82 4.90 -12.52 -15.33
C PRO A 82 6.36 -12.58 -14.88
N LEU A 83 6.57 -12.88 -13.60
CA LEU A 83 7.89 -13.06 -12.99
C LEU A 83 7.96 -14.40 -12.26
N PRO A 84 9.16 -15.01 -12.14
CA PRO A 84 9.35 -16.25 -11.40
C PRO A 84 9.02 -16.11 -9.91
N ASP A 85 8.65 -17.23 -9.29
CA ASP A 85 8.50 -17.32 -7.84
C ASP A 85 9.81 -16.93 -7.14
N GLN A 86 9.69 -16.27 -6.00
CA GLN A 86 10.82 -15.95 -5.12
C GLN A 86 12.01 -15.28 -5.82
N SER A 87 11.75 -14.39 -6.77
CA SER A 87 12.77 -13.69 -7.57
C SER A 87 13.07 -12.26 -7.09
N ILE A 88 12.17 -11.67 -6.29
CA ILE A 88 12.19 -10.26 -5.91
C ILE A 88 12.48 -10.09 -4.41
N ASP A 89 13.39 -9.18 -4.06
CA ASP A 89 13.71 -8.83 -2.68
C ASP A 89 12.73 -7.83 -2.07
N CYS A 90 12.21 -6.90 -2.90
CA CYS A 90 11.25 -5.90 -2.45
C CYS A 90 10.22 -5.60 -3.54
N THR A 91 8.94 -5.66 -3.20
CA THR A 91 7.87 -5.13 -4.04
C THR A 91 7.38 -3.81 -3.48
N ILE A 92 7.06 -2.87 -4.37
CA ILE A 92 6.41 -1.61 -4.00
C ILE A 92 5.19 -1.38 -4.87
N SER A 93 4.09 -0.96 -4.26
CA SER A 93 2.84 -0.72 -4.97
C SER A 93 2.19 0.55 -4.42
N ILE A 94 2.13 1.59 -5.26
CA ILE A 94 1.78 2.95 -4.85
C ILE A 94 0.43 3.34 -5.41
N GLU A 95 -0.59 3.49 -4.54
CA GLU A 95 -1.96 3.88 -4.93
C GLU A 95 -2.54 2.96 -6.02
N VAL A 96 -2.40 1.65 -5.83
CA VAL A 96 -2.86 0.61 -6.76
C VAL A 96 -3.94 -0.27 -6.15
N ALA A 97 -3.78 -0.66 -4.89
CA ALA A 97 -4.65 -1.66 -4.24
C ALA A 97 -6.14 -1.26 -4.28
N GLU A 98 -6.46 0.02 -4.21
CA GLU A 98 -7.84 0.54 -4.28
C GLU A 98 -8.50 0.42 -5.66
N HIS A 99 -7.71 0.15 -6.70
CA HIS A 99 -8.17 -0.06 -8.08
C HIS A 99 -8.36 -1.53 -8.44
N ILE A 100 -7.88 -2.43 -7.58
CA ILE A 100 -7.90 -3.88 -7.83
C ILE A 100 -9.27 -4.46 -7.47
N GLU A 101 -9.81 -5.29 -8.35
CA GLU A 101 -11.07 -6.02 -8.12
C GLU A 101 -10.83 -7.33 -7.36
N HIS A 102 -9.76 -8.06 -7.71
CA HIS A 102 -9.43 -9.38 -7.18
C HIS A 102 -8.26 -9.32 -6.17
N HIS A 103 -8.47 -8.70 -5.01
CA HIS A 103 -7.42 -8.50 -4.00
C HIS A 103 -6.71 -9.79 -3.58
N GLN A 104 -7.45 -10.90 -3.41
CA GLN A 104 -6.83 -12.18 -3.01
C GLN A 104 -5.74 -12.60 -4.00
N ASN A 105 -6.03 -12.49 -5.29
CA ASN A 105 -5.07 -12.83 -6.34
C ASN A 105 -3.90 -11.84 -6.38
N TYR A 106 -4.20 -10.54 -6.32
CA TYR A 106 -3.19 -9.49 -6.28
C TYR A 106 -2.16 -9.67 -5.16
N PHE A 107 -2.61 -9.91 -3.93
CA PHE A 107 -1.70 -10.16 -2.82
C PHE A 107 -0.98 -11.49 -2.96
N SER A 108 -1.66 -12.54 -3.47
CA SER A 108 -1.04 -13.85 -3.71
C SER A 108 0.13 -13.74 -4.69
N GLU A 109 -0.04 -13.04 -5.79
CA GLU A 109 1.00 -12.84 -6.80
C GLU A 109 2.18 -12.02 -6.27
N ILE A 110 1.92 -10.93 -5.54
CA ILE A 110 2.97 -10.12 -4.89
C ILE A 110 3.79 -11.00 -3.93
N PHE A 111 3.13 -11.81 -3.10
CA PHE A 111 3.82 -12.69 -2.17
C PHE A 111 4.44 -13.92 -2.83
N ARG A 112 3.95 -14.37 -4.00
CA ARG A 112 4.56 -15.43 -4.80
C ARG A 112 5.94 -15.00 -5.32
N VAL A 113 6.01 -13.83 -5.94
CA VAL A 113 7.27 -13.32 -6.52
C VAL A 113 8.28 -12.88 -5.48
N LEU A 114 7.87 -12.53 -4.26
CA LEU A 114 8.77 -12.18 -3.17
C LEU A 114 9.56 -13.39 -2.67
N LYS A 115 10.86 -13.20 -2.46
CA LYS A 115 11.73 -14.15 -1.74
C LYS A 115 11.27 -14.30 -0.29
N PRO A 116 11.54 -15.43 0.39
CA PRO A 116 11.42 -15.54 1.84
C PRO A 116 12.21 -14.41 2.53
N GLY A 117 11.59 -13.73 3.50
CA GLY A 117 12.17 -12.52 4.13
C GLY A 117 12.08 -11.26 3.27
N GLY A 118 11.55 -11.33 2.04
CA GLY A 118 11.36 -10.18 1.16
C GLY A 118 10.31 -9.20 1.70
N ARG A 119 10.44 -7.94 1.31
CA ARG A 119 9.61 -6.83 1.78
C ARG A 119 8.54 -6.45 0.75
N ALA A 120 7.30 -6.23 1.22
CA ALA A 120 6.25 -5.59 0.43
C ALA A 120 5.89 -4.24 1.04
N ILE A 121 5.84 -3.20 0.21
CA ILE A 121 5.46 -1.84 0.60
C ILE A 121 4.25 -1.44 -0.22
N PHE A 122 3.16 -1.08 0.45
CA PHE A 122 1.94 -0.61 -0.19
C PHE A 122 1.66 0.82 0.24
N SER A 123 1.15 1.65 -0.66
CA SER A 123 0.44 2.88 -0.30
C SER A 123 -1.00 2.83 -0.76
N THR A 124 -1.89 3.46 0.00
CA THR A 124 -3.32 3.56 -0.31
C THR A 124 -3.96 4.73 0.46
N PRO A 125 -5.08 5.31 -0.02
CA PRO A 125 -5.82 6.30 0.74
C PRO A 125 -6.22 5.76 2.13
N ASN A 126 -5.97 6.54 3.17
CA ASN A 126 -6.29 6.12 4.53
C ASN A 126 -7.79 6.27 4.84
N ILE A 127 -8.57 5.24 4.53
CA ILE A 127 -10.01 5.23 4.79
C ILE A 127 -10.39 5.06 6.26
N GLN A 128 -9.45 4.67 7.12
CA GLN A 128 -9.72 4.43 8.55
C GLN A 128 -9.23 5.53 9.48
N GLY A 129 -8.60 6.57 8.95
CA GLY A 129 -8.26 7.77 9.71
C GLY A 129 -9.49 8.39 10.39
N LEU A 130 -9.32 9.08 11.53
CA LEU A 130 -10.44 9.64 12.28
C LEU A 130 -11.29 10.57 11.40
N GLY A 131 -10.68 11.41 10.58
CA GLY A 131 -11.42 12.26 9.62
C GLY A 131 -12.20 11.45 8.60
N SER A 132 -11.65 10.33 8.09
CA SER A 132 -12.35 9.45 7.15
C SER A 132 -13.54 8.75 7.80
N ARG A 133 -13.39 8.31 9.05
CA ARG A 133 -14.50 7.70 9.82
C ARG A 133 -15.65 8.69 10.04
N MET A 134 -15.33 9.94 10.36
CA MET A 134 -16.33 10.99 10.51
C MET A 134 -17.01 11.33 9.17
N HIS A 135 -16.23 11.38 8.09
CA HIS A 135 -16.77 11.56 6.75
C HIS A 135 -17.74 10.41 6.40
N TYR A 136 -17.35 9.17 6.65
CA TYR A 136 -18.19 7.99 6.42
C TYR A 136 -19.48 8.04 7.24
N LEU A 137 -19.39 8.41 8.52
CA LEU A 137 -20.56 8.54 9.41
C LEU A 137 -21.58 9.57 8.88
N LEU A 138 -21.11 10.67 8.29
CA LEU A 138 -21.97 11.76 7.82
C LEU A 138 -22.47 11.58 6.38
N HIS A 139 -21.67 10.94 5.52
CA HIS A 139 -21.91 10.91 4.06
C HIS A 139 -22.08 9.50 3.49
N GLY A 140 -21.79 8.45 4.25
CA GLY A 140 -21.85 7.07 3.78
C GLY A 140 -20.80 6.68 2.73
N THR A 141 -19.80 7.54 2.49
CA THR A 141 -18.70 7.30 1.54
C THR A 141 -17.35 7.37 2.23
N THR A 142 -16.38 6.61 1.75
CA THR A 142 -14.99 6.66 2.26
C THR A 142 -14.21 7.80 1.63
N ASP A 143 -13.15 8.25 2.29
CA ASP A 143 -12.24 9.29 1.76
C ASP A 143 -11.63 8.92 0.40
N GLY A 144 -11.40 7.62 0.15
CA GLY A 144 -10.91 7.13 -1.13
C GLY A 144 -11.95 7.13 -2.26
N ALA A 145 -13.24 7.12 -1.95
CA ALA A 145 -14.35 7.00 -2.93
C ALA A 145 -15.39 8.10 -2.74
N ARG A 146 -14.96 9.36 -2.69
CA ARG A 146 -15.85 10.53 -2.49
C ARG A 146 -16.66 10.94 -3.71
N ARG A 147 -16.22 10.53 -4.91
CA ARG A 147 -16.90 10.86 -6.17
C ARG A 147 -17.81 9.73 -6.60
N PRO A 148 -18.97 10.01 -7.22
CA PRO A 148 -19.79 8.98 -7.83
C PRO A 148 -18.99 8.17 -8.87
N PHE A 149 -19.30 6.89 -8.96
CA PHE A 149 -18.73 6.05 -10.03
C PHE A 149 -19.17 6.54 -11.40
N ASP A 150 -18.24 6.60 -12.33
CA ASP A 150 -18.48 6.91 -13.71
C ASP A 150 -18.50 5.60 -14.52
N PRO A 151 -19.65 5.12 -14.99
CA PRO A 151 -19.75 3.86 -15.72
C PRO A 151 -19.07 3.88 -17.09
N LYS A 152 -18.67 5.06 -17.57
CA LYS A 152 -17.94 5.22 -18.84
C LYS A 152 -16.42 5.12 -18.65
N LYS A 153 -15.92 5.21 -17.43
CA LYS A 153 -14.49 5.03 -17.15
C LYS A 153 -14.16 3.56 -17.02
N VAL A 154 -13.08 3.16 -17.66
CA VAL A 154 -12.52 1.81 -17.54
C VAL A 154 -12.26 1.50 -16.04
N SER A 155 -12.55 0.27 -15.62
CA SER A 155 -12.09 -0.26 -14.34
C SER A 155 -10.58 -0.08 -14.22
N GLY A 156 -10.06 0.13 -13.03
CA GLY A 156 -8.64 0.42 -12.81
C GLY A 156 -8.28 1.91 -12.76
N LEU A 157 -9.20 2.82 -13.14
CA LEU A 157 -9.02 4.27 -12.95
C LEU A 157 -9.94 4.86 -11.87
N GLN A 158 -10.72 4.02 -11.19
CA GLN A 158 -11.62 4.41 -10.12
C GLN A 158 -11.30 3.63 -8.85
N HIS A 159 -11.47 4.25 -7.69
CA HIS A 159 -11.30 3.60 -6.39
C HIS A 159 -12.52 2.71 -6.10
N VAL A 160 -12.52 1.50 -6.61
CA VAL A 160 -13.63 0.55 -6.47
C VAL A 160 -13.61 -0.20 -5.14
N ASN A 161 -12.41 -0.44 -4.61
CA ASN A 161 -12.19 -1.30 -3.44
C ASN A 161 -11.16 -0.72 -2.46
N CYS A 162 -11.50 0.38 -1.76
CA CYS A 162 -10.60 0.96 -0.78
C CYS A 162 -10.34 0.01 0.40
N LEU A 163 -9.06 -0.21 0.71
CA LEU A 163 -8.62 -1.11 1.78
C LEU A 163 -8.26 -0.37 3.06
N GLY A 164 -8.73 -0.87 4.20
CA GLY A 164 -8.23 -0.49 5.52
C GLY A 164 -7.19 -1.50 6.04
N VAL A 165 -6.51 -1.18 7.16
CA VAL A 165 -5.49 -2.05 7.78
C VAL A 165 -5.96 -3.48 8.00
N GLN A 166 -7.23 -3.68 8.38
CA GLN A 166 -7.79 -5.02 8.59
C GLN A 166 -7.76 -5.89 7.33
N HIS A 167 -8.00 -5.29 6.15
CA HIS A 167 -7.93 -6.01 4.89
C HIS A 167 -6.48 -6.39 4.55
N PHE A 168 -5.53 -5.45 4.74
CA PHE A 168 -4.10 -5.73 4.58
C PHE A 168 -3.65 -6.84 5.54
N GLN A 169 -4.05 -6.81 6.82
CA GLN A 169 -3.74 -7.89 7.77
C GLN A 169 -4.23 -9.23 7.24
N TYR A 170 -5.49 -9.30 6.78
CA TYR A 170 -6.06 -10.54 6.28
C TYR A 170 -5.25 -11.09 5.09
N TYR A 171 -5.08 -10.29 4.03
CA TYR A 171 -4.42 -10.75 2.81
C TYR A 171 -2.93 -11.06 3.01
N ILE A 172 -2.22 -10.24 3.78
CA ILE A 172 -0.79 -10.44 4.07
C ILE A 172 -0.59 -11.71 4.89
N HIS A 173 -1.36 -11.92 5.96
CA HIS A 173 -1.26 -13.14 6.76
C HIS A 173 -1.68 -14.40 5.98
N HIS A 174 -2.71 -14.29 5.15
CA HIS A 174 -3.17 -15.41 4.32
C HIS A 174 -2.09 -15.89 3.33
N ASN A 175 -1.25 -14.97 2.87
CA ASN A 175 -0.15 -15.26 1.94
C ASN A 175 1.22 -15.44 2.63
N GLY A 176 1.23 -15.76 3.92
CA GLY A 176 2.44 -16.11 4.65
C GLY A 176 3.34 -14.92 4.98
N GLY A 177 2.78 -13.74 5.14
CA GLY A 177 3.50 -12.54 5.55
C GLY A 177 3.01 -11.97 6.86
N GLN A 178 3.65 -10.86 7.29
CA GLN A 178 3.25 -10.10 8.47
C GLN A 178 3.47 -8.61 8.27
N ILE A 179 2.62 -7.77 8.86
CA ILE A 179 2.81 -6.32 8.85
C ILE A 179 3.85 -5.94 9.89
N ARG A 180 4.97 -5.36 9.43
CA ARG A 180 6.05 -4.89 10.31
C ARG A 180 5.75 -3.52 10.90
N SER A 181 5.29 -2.59 10.06
CA SER A 181 4.98 -1.23 10.49
C SER A 181 3.96 -0.56 9.57
N LEU A 182 3.37 0.51 10.07
CA LEU A 182 2.60 1.47 9.30
C LEU A 182 3.32 2.81 9.30
N ALA A 183 3.26 3.51 8.17
CA ALA A 183 3.77 4.87 8.04
C ALA A 183 2.77 5.73 7.24
N THR A 184 3.08 7.00 7.05
CA THR A 184 2.26 7.94 6.27
C THR A 184 3.13 9.01 5.64
N ASN A 185 2.66 9.59 4.55
CA ASN A 185 3.33 10.74 3.93
C ASN A 185 3.29 11.97 4.85
N HIS A 186 2.12 12.32 5.37
CA HIS A 186 1.94 13.37 6.39
C HIS A 186 0.67 13.14 7.21
N LEU A 187 0.61 13.82 8.36
CA LEU A 187 -0.59 13.80 9.20
C LEU A 187 -1.63 14.78 8.65
N ARG A 188 -2.88 14.34 8.61
CA ARG A 188 -4.02 15.19 8.25
C ARG A 188 -4.38 16.08 9.43
N THR A 189 -4.00 17.36 9.41
CA THR A 189 -4.23 18.31 10.50
C THR A 189 -5.70 18.45 10.87
N SER A 190 -6.61 18.42 9.89
CA SER A 190 -8.07 18.43 10.13
C SER A 190 -8.57 17.20 10.93
N SER A 191 -7.85 16.11 10.94
CA SER A 191 -8.21 14.93 11.73
C SER A 191 -7.83 15.06 13.21
N LEU A 192 -6.94 15.99 13.56
CA LEU A 192 -6.49 16.21 14.94
C LEU A 192 -7.62 16.72 15.85
N ILE A 193 -8.63 17.39 15.29
CA ILE A 193 -9.83 17.79 16.05
C ILE A 193 -10.54 16.60 16.70
N PHE A 194 -10.38 15.41 16.13
CA PHE A 194 -10.96 14.16 16.65
C PHE A 194 -10.04 13.40 17.59
N ALA A 195 -8.83 13.92 17.91
CA ALA A 195 -7.90 13.28 18.83
C ALA A 195 -8.50 12.97 20.22
N PRO A 196 -9.40 13.81 20.78
CA PRO A 196 -10.10 13.47 22.04
C PRO A 196 -10.90 12.17 22.01
N LEU A 197 -11.24 11.63 20.83
CA LEU A 197 -11.94 10.35 20.72
C LEU A 197 -11.01 9.13 20.85
N VAL A 198 -9.68 9.31 20.77
CA VAL A 198 -8.71 8.21 20.83
C VAL A 198 -8.80 7.41 22.13
N PRO A 199 -8.89 8.01 23.33
CA PRO A 199 -9.06 7.25 24.58
C PRO A 199 -10.33 6.39 24.58
N LEU A 200 -11.44 6.90 24.04
CA LEU A 200 -12.68 6.14 23.92
C LEU A 200 -12.51 4.94 22.98
N LEU A 201 -11.88 5.14 21.81
CA LEU A 201 -11.59 4.06 20.87
C LEU A 201 -10.67 3.00 21.51
N ALA A 202 -9.61 3.42 22.17
CA ALA A 202 -8.69 2.52 22.87
C ALA A 202 -9.42 1.74 23.97
N GLY A 203 -10.28 2.40 24.75
CA GLY A 203 -11.08 1.77 25.79
C GLY A 203 -12.05 0.72 25.24
N THR A 204 -12.75 1.01 24.15
CA THR A 204 -13.66 0.04 23.51
C THR A 204 -12.90 -1.15 22.93
N MET A 205 -11.74 -0.94 22.33
CA MET A 205 -10.88 -2.02 21.85
C MET A 205 -10.34 -2.86 23.00
N TRP A 206 -9.90 -2.23 24.09
CA TRP A 206 -9.46 -2.93 25.29
C TRP A 206 -10.58 -3.80 25.89
N MET A 207 -11.79 -3.27 26.06
CA MET A 207 -12.95 -4.03 26.55
C MET A 207 -13.25 -5.27 25.70
N ARG A 208 -13.19 -5.13 24.36
CA ARG A 208 -13.33 -6.27 23.43
C ARG A 208 -12.24 -7.32 23.64
N GLY A 209 -11.02 -6.89 23.97
CA GLY A 209 -9.88 -7.76 24.29
C GLY A 209 -10.06 -8.61 25.56
N LEU A 210 -10.99 -8.26 26.46
CA LEU A 210 -11.31 -9.04 27.66
C LEU A 210 -12.17 -10.28 27.37
N GLY A 211 -12.78 -10.37 26.18
CA GLY A 211 -13.62 -11.50 25.79
C GLY A 211 -12.84 -12.81 25.68
N LYS A 212 -13.51 -13.95 25.94
CA LYS A 212 -12.89 -15.30 25.86
C LYS A 212 -12.21 -15.57 24.52
N LYS A 213 -12.83 -15.17 23.39
CA LYS A 213 -12.29 -15.36 22.05
C LYS A 213 -11.02 -14.53 21.80
N ALA A 214 -10.97 -13.29 22.31
CA ALA A 214 -9.79 -12.43 22.20
C ALA A 214 -8.62 -12.98 23.04
N ARG A 215 -8.90 -13.57 24.21
CA ARG A 215 -7.88 -14.19 25.06
C ARG A 215 -7.24 -15.42 24.40
N SER A 216 -8.00 -16.22 23.65
CA SER A 216 -7.48 -17.37 22.91
C SER A 216 -6.62 -16.98 21.70
N GLN A 217 -6.69 -15.71 21.26
CA GLN A 217 -5.95 -15.17 20.12
C GLN A 217 -5.19 -13.89 20.50
N ARG A 218 -4.60 -13.88 21.68
CA ARG A 218 -4.04 -12.69 22.35
C ARG A 218 -3.08 -11.92 21.45
N ASP A 219 -2.13 -12.61 20.82
CA ASP A 219 -1.07 -11.97 20.02
C ASP A 219 -1.66 -11.28 18.79
N ARG A 220 -2.58 -11.93 18.08
CA ARG A 220 -3.29 -11.35 16.93
C ARG A 220 -4.12 -10.13 17.35
N TYR A 221 -4.74 -10.19 18.51
CA TYR A 221 -5.54 -9.09 19.03
C TYR A 221 -4.66 -7.90 19.43
N GLN A 222 -3.50 -8.15 20.04
CA GLN A 222 -2.52 -7.11 20.36
C GLN A 222 -1.96 -6.44 19.11
N GLU A 223 -1.61 -7.22 18.09
CA GLU A 223 -1.18 -6.69 16.80
C GLU A 223 -2.28 -5.82 16.19
N HIS A 224 -3.52 -6.30 16.18
CA HIS A 224 -4.67 -5.54 15.68
C HIS A 224 -4.80 -4.19 16.40
N CYS A 225 -4.78 -4.16 17.73
CA CYS A 225 -4.84 -2.93 18.50
C CYS A 225 -3.67 -1.99 18.20
N ARG A 226 -2.45 -2.52 18.17
CA ARG A 226 -1.23 -1.77 17.86
C ARG A 226 -1.31 -1.06 16.51
N LEU A 227 -1.74 -1.77 15.48
CA LEU A 227 -1.85 -1.22 14.12
C LEU A 227 -2.98 -0.18 14.03
N HIS A 228 -4.17 -0.49 14.53
CA HIS A 228 -5.35 0.37 14.41
C HIS A 228 -5.30 1.64 15.27
N LEU A 229 -4.54 1.63 16.37
CA LEU A 229 -4.33 2.79 17.25
C LEU A 229 -3.03 3.55 16.93
N SER A 230 -2.30 3.14 15.89
CA SER A 230 -1.08 3.84 15.49
C SER A 230 -1.37 5.23 14.92
N THR A 231 -0.44 6.16 15.09
CA THR A 231 -0.55 7.52 14.55
C THR A 231 -0.79 7.55 13.04
N PRO A 232 -0.07 6.76 12.20
CA PRO A 232 -0.37 6.69 10.76
C PRO A 232 -1.80 6.23 10.46
N ALA A 233 -2.31 5.23 11.17
CA ALA A 233 -3.66 4.71 10.96
C ALA A 233 -4.74 5.72 11.38
N LEU A 234 -4.55 6.46 12.46
CA LEU A 234 -5.54 7.39 13.00
C LEU A 234 -5.53 8.75 12.31
N PHE A 235 -4.36 9.25 11.93
CA PHE A 235 -4.18 10.63 11.48
C PHE A 235 -3.48 10.78 10.12
N GLY A 236 -2.92 9.71 9.56
CA GLY A 236 -2.24 9.75 8.26
C GLY A 236 -3.20 10.09 7.11
N ARG A 237 -2.71 10.78 6.08
CA ARG A 237 -3.47 11.05 4.86
C ARG A 237 -3.43 9.84 3.91
N ILE A 238 -2.23 9.41 3.57
CA ILE A 238 -1.97 8.17 2.81
C ILE A 238 -1.37 7.16 3.78
N LEU A 239 -1.87 5.96 3.76
CA LEU A 239 -1.38 4.88 4.60
C LEU A 239 -0.31 4.09 3.86
N PHE A 240 0.87 3.97 4.44
CA PHE A 240 1.90 3.05 4.00
C PHE A 240 1.87 1.81 4.87
N VAL A 241 1.77 0.65 4.24
CA VAL A 241 1.80 -0.66 4.90
C VAL A 241 3.09 -1.36 4.50
N ILE A 242 3.96 -1.57 5.47
CA ILE A 242 5.23 -2.27 5.29
C ILE A 242 5.08 -3.68 5.83
N ALA A 243 5.16 -4.65 4.94
CA ALA A 243 5.04 -6.07 5.25
C ALA A 243 6.31 -6.83 4.88
N GLU A 244 6.44 -8.01 5.43
CA GLU A 244 7.55 -8.93 5.15
C GLU A 244 6.99 -10.34 4.96
N LYS A 245 7.45 -11.05 3.94
CA LYS A 245 7.18 -12.47 3.75
C LYS A 245 7.93 -13.27 4.81
N ASN A 246 7.25 -14.21 5.46
CA ASN A 246 7.88 -15.05 6.46
C ASN A 246 9.09 -15.80 5.86
N PRO A 247 10.17 -16.00 6.62
CA PRO A 247 11.25 -16.88 6.20
C PRO A 247 10.71 -18.29 5.96
N ALA A 248 11.40 -19.05 5.10
CA ALA A 248 11.05 -20.43 4.78
C ALA A 248 11.26 -21.36 5.97
#